data_7175b1d15f7910202e2eb380f1be17e4
#
_entry.id   7175b1d15f7910202e2eb380f1be17e4
#
_cell.length_a   1.000
_cell.length_b   1.000
_cell.length_c   1.000
_cell.angle_alpha   90.00
_cell.angle_beta   90.00
_cell.angle_gamma   90.00
#
_symmetry.space_group_name_H-M   'P 1'
#
loop_
_entity.id
_entity.type
_entity.pdbx_description
1 polymer ?
#
loop_
_entity_poly.entity_id
_entity_poly.type
_entity_poly.pdbx_seq_one_letter_code
_entity_poly.pdbx_strand_id
1 'polypeptide(L)'
;MALSLVKFYKAYFINLKNMHKNIAGLKITTTNENGKSEQDLSKWWENFYQKDFSENLWKIAKNSINYAVYTNYEKDFFEGNYDVYVGRETENSENNFENILVDWEKFEIFEFEYTSPESVFDAWKTIWENKSLNRTYTYDIEEYYEEGKFRIYISVN
;
A
#
# COMPACT_ATOMS: atom_id res chain seq x y z
N MET A 1 8.43 -26.51 -4.44
CA MET A 1 8.82 -25.15 -4.03
C MET A 1 8.32 -24.17 -5.07
N ALA A 2 7.39 -23.29 -4.71
CA ALA A 2 6.93 -22.28 -5.63
C ALA A 2 7.99 -21.18 -5.71
N LEU A 3 8.53 -20.96 -6.90
CA LEU A 3 9.39 -19.82 -7.17
C LEU A 3 8.53 -18.57 -7.22
N SER A 4 8.97 -17.50 -6.59
CA SER A 4 8.32 -16.21 -6.76
C SER A 4 8.39 -15.79 -8.22
N LEU A 5 7.25 -15.51 -8.82
CA LEU A 5 7.15 -15.05 -10.20
C LEU A 5 7.34 -13.54 -10.31
N VAL A 6 7.41 -12.83 -9.17
CA VAL A 6 7.60 -11.40 -9.17
C VAL A 6 9.06 -11.05 -9.41
N LYS A 7 9.30 -10.15 -10.36
CA LYS A 7 10.63 -9.62 -10.61
C LYS A 7 10.92 -8.48 -9.65
N PHE A 8 11.96 -8.67 -8.87
CA PHE A 8 12.48 -7.66 -7.95
C PHE A 8 13.58 -6.85 -8.65
N TYR A 9 13.46 -5.53 -8.62
CA TYR A 9 14.45 -4.65 -9.25
C TYR A 9 15.51 -4.17 -8.27
N LYS A 10 15.09 -3.61 -7.14
CA LYS A 10 16.03 -3.09 -6.15
C LYS A 10 15.37 -2.84 -4.80
N ALA A 11 16.21 -2.76 -3.77
CA ALA A 11 15.83 -2.27 -2.45
C ALA A 11 16.76 -1.14 -2.04
N TYR A 12 16.24 -0.12 -1.37
CA TYR A 12 17.03 0.98 -0.85
C TYR A 12 16.33 1.63 0.35
N PHE A 13 17.17 2.25 1.19
CA PHE A 13 16.68 3.01 2.34
C PHE A 13 16.50 4.47 1.96
N ILE A 14 15.45 5.10 2.46
CA ILE A 14 15.21 6.52 2.30
C ILE A 14 14.71 7.13 3.61
N ASN A 15 15.13 8.36 3.88
CA ASN A 15 14.65 9.17 4.98
C ASN A 15 13.91 10.38 4.40
N LEU A 16 12.59 10.37 4.51
CA LEU A 16 11.70 11.40 3.99
C LEU A 16 11.15 12.28 5.09
N LYS A 17 11.95 12.57 6.09
CA LYS A 17 11.55 13.40 7.23
C LYS A 17 10.91 14.71 6.78
N ASN A 18 9.75 15.03 7.37
CA ASN A 18 8.94 16.21 7.07
C ASN A 18 8.19 16.20 5.73
N MET A 19 8.08 15.05 5.07
CA MET A 19 7.15 14.91 3.95
C MET A 19 5.79 14.46 4.44
N HIS A 20 4.73 15.07 3.91
CA HIS A 20 3.35 14.72 4.23
C HIS A 20 2.58 14.50 2.94
N LYS A 21 1.79 13.44 2.88
CA LYS A 21 0.84 13.21 1.77
C LYS A 21 -0.52 12.85 2.34
N ASN A 22 -1.55 13.52 1.84
CA ASN A 22 -2.91 13.11 2.11
C ASN A 22 -3.38 12.13 1.03
N ILE A 23 -3.74 10.92 1.44
CA ILE A 23 -4.30 9.90 0.54
C ILE A 23 -5.80 9.82 0.81
N ALA A 24 -6.59 10.03 -0.24
CA ALA A 24 -8.05 9.97 -0.20
C ALA A 24 -8.57 8.81 -1.03
N GLY A 25 -9.57 8.11 -0.53
CA GLY A 25 -10.15 6.97 -1.24
C GLY A 25 -11.10 6.16 -0.39
N LEU A 26 -10.90 4.86 -0.39
CA LEU A 26 -11.67 3.89 0.39
C LEU A 26 -10.85 3.38 1.57
N LYS A 27 -11.52 3.03 2.65
CA LYS A 27 -10.91 2.43 3.83
C LYS A 27 -11.53 1.09 4.13
N ILE A 28 -10.71 0.11 4.50
CA ILE A 28 -11.14 -1.19 5.02
C ILE A 28 -10.29 -1.57 6.24
N THR A 29 -10.89 -2.31 7.15
CA THR A 29 -10.17 -3.00 8.22
C THR A 29 -10.19 -4.49 7.91
N THR A 30 -9.03 -5.13 7.91
CA THR A 30 -8.89 -6.55 7.60
C THR A 30 -7.77 -7.19 8.42
N THR A 31 -7.47 -8.44 8.14
CA THR A 31 -6.40 -9.21 8.79
C THR A 31 -5.79 -10.18 7.79
N ASN A 32 -4.53 -10.55 8.02
CA ASN A 32 -3.88 -11.60 7.24
C ASN A 32 -4.19 -13.00 7.77
N GLU A 33 -4.86 -13.10 8.92
CA GLU A 33 -5.25 -14.38 9.47
C GLU A 33 -6.25 -15.09 8.56
N ASN A 34 -6.03 -16.37 8.32
CA ASN A 34 -6.89 -17.24 7.50
C ASN A 34 -7.07 -16.74 6.05
N GLY A 35 -6.15 -15.95 5.52
CA GLY A 35 -6.19 -15.45 4.16
C GLY A 35 -7.30 -14.43 3.88
N LYS A 36 -7.88 -13.84 4.93
CA LYS A 36 -9.01 -12.90 4.80
C LYS A 36 -8.64 -11.67 3.98
N SER A 37 -7.42 -11.13 4.15
CA SER A 37 -6.98 -9.93 3.45
C SER A 37 -6.98 -10.08 1.93
N GLU A 38 -6.64 -11.25 1.42
CA GLU A 38 -6.60 -11.51 -0.01
C GLU A 38 -7.98 -11.32 -0.66
N GLN A 39 -9.03 -11.84 -0.04
CA GLN A 39 -10.41 -11.68 -0.49
C GLN A 39 -10.91 -10.25 -0.32
N ASP A 40 -10.68 -9.66 0.84
CA ASP A 40 -11.15 -8.32 1.17
C ASP A 40 -10.52 -7.27 0.26
N LEU A 41 -9.20 -7.34 0.04
CA LEU A 41 -8.48 -6.38 -0.78
C LEU A 41 -8.86 -6.48 -2.27
N SER A 42 -9.07 -7.69 -2.78
CA SER A 42 -9.54 -7.87 -4.17
C SER A 42 -10.85 -7.14 -4.40
N LYS A 43 -11.80 -7.31 -3.48
CA LYS A 43 -13.10 -6.62 -3.53
C LYS A 43 -12.95 -5.10 -3.40
N TRP A 44 -12.05 -4.64 -2.55
CA TRP A 44 -11.81 -3.22 -2.33
C TRP A 44 -11.24 -2.54 -3.58
N TRP A 45 -10.31 -3.21 -4.26
CA TRP A 45 -9.78 -2.71 -5.54
C TRP A 45 -10.87 -2.66 -6.61
N GLU A 46 -11.77 -3.65 -6.68
CA GLU A 46 -12.92 -3.61 -7.57
C GLU A 46 -13.80 -2.38 -7.30
N ASN A 47 -14.11 -2.12 -6.04
CA ASN A 47 -14.89 -0.95 -5.65
C ASN A 47 -14.17 0.36 -6.00
N PHE A 48 -12.86 0.41 -5.83
CA PHE A 48 -12.03 1.56 -6.17
C PHE A 48 -12.11 1.88 -7.67
N TYR A 49 -12.17 0.87 -8.53
CA TYR A 49 -12.26 1.07 -9.98
C TYR A 49 -13.69 1.22 -10.51
N GLN A 50 -14.71 1.25 -9.66
CA GLN A 50 -16.06 1.59 -10.11
C GLN A 50 -16.08 2.98 -10.72
N LYS A 51 -16.81 3.12 -11.82
CA LYS A 51 -16.79 4.33 -12.65
C LYS A 51 -17.01 5.62 -11.88
N ASP A 52 -18.11 5.71 -11.12
CA ASP A 52 -18.48 6.95 -10.43
C ASP A 52 -17.47 7.31 -9.34
N PHE A 53 -17.03 6.33 -8.57
CA PHE A 53 -16.02 6.52 -7.54
C PHE A 53 -14.69 6.98 -8.13
N SER A 54 -14.22 6.27 -9.14
CA SER A 54 -12.95 6.54 -9.81
C SER A 54 -12.92 7.91 -10.45
N GLU A 55 -13.99 8.30 -11.15
CA GLU A 55 -14.09 9.62 -11.78
C GLU A 55 -14.11 10.76 -10.75
N ASN A 56 -14.85 10.61 -9.66
CA ASN A 56 -14.92 11.64 -8.63
C ASN A 56 -13.58 11.81 -7.92
N LEU A 57 -12.88 10.72 -7.64
CA LEU A 57 -11.54 10.80 -7.05
C LEU A 57 -10.54 11.41 -8.03
N TRP A 58 -10.61 11.06 -9.30
CA TRP A 58 -9.74 11.61 -10.34
C TRP A 58 -9.79 13.14 -10.39
N LYS A 59 -10.97 13.73 -10.18
CA LYS A 59 -11.16 15.19 -10.23
C LYS A 59 -10.34 15.93 -9.18
N ILE A 60 -10.03 15.33 -8.06
CA ILE A 60 -9.30 15.96 -6.95
C ILE A 60 -7.89 15.38 -6.73
N ALA A 61 -7.52 14.34 -7.46
CA ALA A 61 -6.21 13.72 -7.34
C ALA A 61 -5.12 14.61 -7.96
N LYS A 62 -3.98 14.67 -7.28
CA LYS A 62 -2.81 15.43 -7.75
C LYS A 62 -2.11 14.79 -8.94
N ASN A 63 -2.23 13.46 -9.07
CA ASN A 63 -1.59 12.69 -10.12
C ASN A 63 -2.34 11.37 -10.34
N SER A 64 -1.82 10.50 -11.21
CA SER A 64 -2.43 9.21 -11.55
C SER A 64 -1.92 8.05 -10.70
N ILE A 65 -1.11 8.29 -9.70
CA ILE A 65 -0.54 7.24 -8.85
C ILE A 65 -1.62 6.69 -7.92
N ASN A 66 -1.79 5.37 -7.91
CA ASN A 66 -2.64 4.67 -6.95
C ASN A 66 -1.80 4.19 -5.77
N TYR A 67 -2.36 4.33 -4.57
CA TYR A 67 -1.72 3.93 -3.32
C TYR A 67 -2.60 2.95 -2.56
N ALA A 68 -1.97 2.02 -1.85
CA ALA A 68 -2.57 1.31 -0.74
C ALA A 68 -1.72 1.56 0.50
N VAL A 69 -2.33 2.18 1.52
CA VAL A 69 -1.64 2.52 2.77
C VAL A 69 -2.15 1.60 3.87
N TYR A 70 -1.24 0.78 4.38
CA TYR A 70 -1.49 -0.15 5.48
C TYR A 70 -1.02 0.50 6.78
N THR A 71 -1.90 0.59 7.76
CA THR A 71 -1.61 1.28 9.02
C THR A 71 -2.49 0.75 10.14
N ASN A 72 -2.32 1.31 11.34
CA ASN A 72 -3.10 0.93 12.52
C ASN A 72 -3.07 -0.58 12.80
N TYR A 73 -1.89 -1.18 12.65
CA TYR A 73 -1.69 -2.58 12.98
C TYR A 73 -1.95 -2.80 14.48
N GLU A 74 -2.84 -3.73 14.79
CA GLU A 74 -3.06 -4.12 16.19
C GLU A 74 -1.84 -4.81 16.79
N LYS A 75 -1.10 -5.56 15.98
CA LYS A 75 0.10 -6.27 16.41
C LYS A 75 1.19 -6.25 15.34
N ASP A 76 1.08 -7.12 14.32
CA ASP A 76 2.06 -7.24 13.24
C ASP A 76 1.37 -7.73 11.96
N PHE A 77 2.15 -8.12 10.95
CA PHE A 77 1.56 -8.63 9.71
C PHE A 77 0.96 -10.04 9.84
N PHE A 78 1.26 -10.76 10.91
CA PHE A 78 0.78 -12.12 11.15
C PHE A 78 -0.54 -12.16 11.88
N GLU A 79 -0.67 -11.35 12.91
CA GLU A 79 -1.77 -11.40 13.86
C GLU A 79 -2.43 -10.02 14.01
N GLY A 80 -3.73 -10.04 14.31
CA GLY A 80 -4.51 -8.85 14.54
C GLY A 80 -4.99 -8.20 13.26
N ASN A 81 -5.77 -7.16 13.42
CA ASN A 81 -6.33 -6.37 12.33
C ASN A 81 -5.41 -5.21 11.96
N TYR A 82 -5.62 -4.67 10.79
CA TYR A 82 -5.00 -3.43 10.34
C TYR A 82 -5.94 -2.71 9.38
N ASP A 83 -5.70 -1.43 9.16
CA ASP A 83 -6.47 -0.63 8.23
C ASP A 83 -5.72 -0.49 6.90
N VAL A 84 -6.47 -0.46 5.80
CA VAL A 84 -5.95 -0.19 4.47
C VAL A 84 -6.74 0.94 3.84
N TYR A 85 -6.03 1.96 3.37
CA TYR A 85 -6.59 3.04 2.57
C TYR A 85 -6.15 2.86 1.13
N VAL A 86 -7.10 2.66 0.23
CA VAL A 86 -6.83 2.56 -1.21
C VAL A 86 -7.26 3.86 -1.85
N GLY A 87 -6.34 4.59 -2.45
CA GLY A 87 -6.67 5.92 -2.93
C GLY A 87 -5.57 6.61 -3.73
N ARG A 88 -5.69 7.92 -3.81
CA ARG A 88 -4.77 8.81 -4.51
C ARG A 88 -4.40 9.99 -3.64
N GLU A 89 -3.26 10.60 -3.94
CA GLU A 89 -2.83 11.82 -3.27
C GLU A 89 -3.72 12.99 -3.65
N THR A 90 -4.17 13.76 -2.64
CA THR A 90 -4.95 14.98 -2.79
C THR A 90 -4.28 16.13 -2.05
N GLU A 91 -4.65 17.38 -2.36
CA GLU A 91 -4.06 18.56 -1.73
C GLU A 91 -4.36 18.62 -0.21
N ASN A 92 -5.56 18.18 0.18
CA ASN A 92 -5.99 18.22 1.57
C ASN A 92 -7.06 17.15 1.84
N SER A 93 -7.55 17.09 3.06
CA SER A 93 -8.60 16.16 3.49
C SER A 93 -10.02 16.74 3.37
N GLU A 94 -10.19 17.90 2.76
CA GLU A 94 -11.49 18.54 2.59
C GLU A 94 -12.24 17.95 1.39
N ASN A 95 -12.71 16.72 1.54
CA ASN A 95 -13.42 15.96 0.51
C ASN A 95 -14.34 14.93 1.17
N ASN A 96 -15.13 14.22 0.37
CA ASN A 96 -16.09 13.23 0.86
C ASN A 96 -15.55 11.80 0.87
N PHE A 97 -14.25 11.62 0.69
CA PHE A 97 -13.60 10.30 0.75
C PHE A 97 -13.07 10.01 2.14
N GLU A 98 -12.67 8.77 2.37
CA GLU A 98 -11.84 8.41 3.52
C GLU A 98 -10.44 8.95 3.28
N ASN A 99 -9.85 9.57 4.29
CA ASN A 99 -8.55 10.23 4.17
C ASN A 99 -7.57 9.75 5.23
N ILE A 100 -6.31 9.64 4.84
CA ILE A 100 -5.20 9.46 5.77
C ILE A 100 -4.07 10.41 5.42
N LEU A 101 -3.58 11.13 6.43
CA LEU A 101 -2.37 11.91 6.29
C LEU A 101 -1.18 11.03 6.64
N VAL A 102 -0.35 10.74 5.66
CA VAL A 102 0.84 9.93 5.84
C VAL A 102 2.02 10.85 6.13
N ASP A 103 2.59 10.70 7.32
CA ASP A 103 3.84 11.33 7.70
C ASP A 103 4.98 10.43 7.26
N TRP A 104 5.71 10.84 6.23
CA TRP A 104 6.79 10.03 5.69
C TRP A 104 8.05 10.18 6.55
N GLU A 105 8.51 9.06 7.08
CA GLU A 105 9.72 9.00 7.90
C GLU A 105 10.80 8.16 7.22
N LYS A 106 11.19 7.09 7.85
CA LYS A 106 12.24 6.19 7.35
C LYS A 106 11.62 4.94 6.74
N PHE A 107 12.00 4.64 5.52
CA PHE A 107 11.49 3.49 4.80
C PHE A 107 12.61 2.69 4.15
N GLU A 108 12.45 1.37 4.15
CA GLU A 108 13.03 0.51 3.14
C GLU A 108 12.07 0.44 1.97
N ILE A 109 12.55 0.68 0.78
CA ILE A 109 11.75 0.70 -0.43
C ILE A 109 12.16 -0.46 -1.33
N PHE A 110 11.16 -1.21 -1.78
CA PHE A 110 11.34 -2.37 -2.66
C PHE A 110 10.63 -2.10 -3.98
N GLU A 111 11.34 -2.19 -5.09
CA GLU A 111 10.75 -2.00 -6.42
C GLU A 111 10.57 -3.34 -7.12
N PHE A 112 9.37 -3.55 -7.65
CA PHE A 112 8.95 -4.79 -8.29
C PHE A 112 8.30 -4.55 -9.66
N GLU A 113 8.30 -5.59 -10.48
CA GLU A 113 7.51 -5.64 -11.70
C GLU A 113 6.07 -6.03 -11.37
N TYR A 114 5.11 -5.31 -11.95
CA TYR A 114 3.70 -5.66 -11.86
C TYR A 114 3.27 -6.40 -13.13
N THR A 115 2.82 -7.63 -13.00
CA THR A 115 2.31 -8.44 -14.11
C THR A 115 0.86 -8.86 -13.91
N SER A 116 0.45 -9.00 -12.65
CA SER A 116 -0.89 -9.45 -12.25
C SER A 116 -1.07 -9.18 -10.75
N PRO A 117 -2.28 -9.29 -10.20
CA PRO A 117 -2.48 -9.20 -8.75
C PRO A 117 -1.61 -10.17 -7.94
N GLU A 118 -1.32 -11.35 -8.47
CA GLU A 118 -0.45 -12.34 -7.83
C GLU A 118 0.98 -11.81 -7.63
N SER A 119 1.47 -10.93 -8.52
CA SER A 119 2.80 -10.36 -8.37
C SER A 119 2.91 -9.49 -7.11
N VAL A 120 1.84 -8.82 -6.72
CA VAL A 120 1.78 -8.04 -5.47
C VAL A 120 1.83 -8.97 -4.26
N PHE A 121 1.06 -10.04 -4.28
CA PHE A 121 1.07 -11.02 -3.20
C PHE A 121 2.45 -11.70 -3.05
N ASP A 122 3.08 -12.05 -4.16
CA ASP A 122 4.45 -12.62 -4.16
C ASP A 122 5.48 -11.63 -3.63
N ALA A 123 5.33 -10.34 -3.95
CA ALA A 123 6.20 -9.29 -3.41
C ALA A 123 6.08 -9.20 -1.88
N TRP A 124 4.86 -9.25 -1.35
CA TRP A 124 4.64 -9.26 0.10
C TRP A 124 5.25 -10.50 0.76
N LYS A 125 5.14 -11.67 0.15
CA LYS A 125 5.79 -12.88 0.67
C LYS A 125 7.30 -12.71 0.77
N THR A 126 7.92 -12.10 -0.23
CA THR A 126 9.36 -11.82 -0.23
C THR A 126 9.73 -10.91 0.93
N ILE A 127 8.92 -9.89 1.20
CA ILE A 127 9.13 -8.96 2.33
C ILE A 127 8.93 -9.68 3.67
N TRP A 128 7.89 -10.49 3.81
CA TRP A 128 7.61 -11.22 5.04
C TRP A 128 8.73 -12.20 5.40
N GLU A 129 9.41 -12.76 4.41
CA GLU A 129 10.55 -13.66 4.61
C GLU A 129 11.83 -12.92 4.97
N ASN A 130 11.90 -11.61 4.75
CA ASN A 130 13.06 -10.80 5.07
C ASN A 130 13.07 -10.42 6.57
N LYS A 131 13.72 -11.26 7.37
CA LYS A 131 13.78 -11.08 8.83
C LYS A 131 14.80 -10.05 9.28
N SER A 132 15.56 -9.47 8.37
CA SER A 132 16.51 -8.40 8.69
C SER A 132 15.85 -7.02 8.76
N LEU A 133 14.61 -6.89 8.30
CA LEU A 133 13.86 -5.63 8.38
C LEU A 133 13.51 -5.29 9.82
N ASN A 134 13.87 -4.10 10.23
CA ASN A 134 13.53 -3.58 11.54
C ASN A 134 12.23 -2.74 11.45
N ARG A 135 11.12 -3.43 11.21
CA ARG A 135 9.81 -2.82 10.93
C ARG A 135 9.23 -2.14 12.14
N THR A 136 8.66 -0.97 11.94
CA THR A 136 7.92 -0.24 12.97
C THR A 136 6.41 -0.47 12.94
N TYR A 137 5.88 -1.00 11.84
CA TYR A 137 4.44 -1.19 11.63
C TYR A 137 3.63 0.11 11.74
N THR A 138 4.25 1.24 11.42
CA THR A 138 3.55 2.53 11.39
C THR A 138 2.78 2.69 10.08
N TYR A 139 3.49 2.59 8.97
CA TYR A 139 2.91 2.60 7.62
C TYR A 139 3.65 1.61 6.75
N ASP A 140 2.89 0.86 5.96
CA ASP A 140 3.42 0.13 4.81
C ASP A 140 2.63 0.61 3.60
N ILE A 141 3.30 0.87 2.48
CA ILE A 141 2.66 1.55 1.36
C ILE A 141 2.99 0.84 0.05
N GLU A 142 1.94 0.49 -0.70
CA GLU A 142 2.08 0.10 -2.11
C GLU A 142 1.88 1.36 -2.95
N GLU A 143 2.79 1.61 -3.86
CA GLU A 143 2.72 2.74 -4.77
C GLU A 143 2.79 2.24 -6.22
N TYR A 144 1.70 2.43 -6.95
CA TYR A 144 1.59 2.05 -8.36
C TYR A 144 1.88 3.27 -9.21
N TYR A 145 3.15 3.56 -9.43
CA TYR A 145 3.63 4.83 -9.97
C TYR A 145 3.83 4.84 -11.49
N GLU A 146 3.95 3.67 -12.10
CA GLU A 146 4.21 3.51 -13.53
C GLU A 146 3.62 2.21 -14.01
N GLU A 147 3.17 2.15 -15.28
CA GLU A 147 2.68 0.92 -15.87
C GLU A 147 3.74 -0.18 -15.80
N GLY A 148 3.35 -1.34 -15.31
CA GLY A 148 4.23 -2.50 -15.16
C GLY A 148 5.18 -2.44 -13.98
N LYS A 149 5.08 -1.45 -13.09
CA LYS A 149 5.96 -1.31 -11.92
C LYS A 149 5.21 -0.85 -10.69
N PHE A 150 5.67 -1.30 -9.53
CA PHE A 150 5.19 -0.79 -8.25
C PHE A 150 6.30 -0.83 -7.20
N ARG A 151 6.11 -0.04 -6.15
CA ARG A 151 6.99 -0.02 -4.98
C ARG A 151 6.23 -0.42 -3.74
N ILE A 152 6.93 -1.05 -2.81
CA ILE A 152 6.45 -1.24 -1.45
C ILE A 152 7.39 -0.50 -0.51
N TYR A 153 6.82 0.37 0.32
CA TYR A 153 7.52 1.13 1.34
C TYR A 153 7.24 0.47 2.68
N ILE A 154 8.29 0.08 3.38
CA ILE A 154 8.20 -0.53 4.72
C ILE A 154 8.79 0.44 5.72
N SER A 155 7.98 0.90 6.68
CA SER A 155 8.47 1.77 7.73
C SER A 155 9.45 1.03 8.65
N VAL A 156 10.61 1.64 8.89
CA VAL A 156 11.69 1.05 9.69
C VAL A 156 12.26 2.05 10.68
N ASN A 157 12.97 1.51 11.66
CA ASN A 157 13.70 2.34 12.64
C ASN A 157 14.94 3.00 12.04
#